data_b4e3086b3a8ba3ba89d9de4d16ea7ad5
#
_entry.id   b4e3086b3a8ba3ba89d9de4d16ea7ad5
#
_cell.length_a   1.000
_cell.length_b   1.000
_cell.length_c   1.000
_cell.angle_alpha   90.00
_cell.angle_beta   90.00
_cell.angle_gamma   90.00
#
_symmetry.space_group_name_H-M   'P 1'
#
loop_
_entity.id
_entity.type
_entity.pdbx_description
1 polymer ?
#
loop_
_entity_poly.entity_id
_entity_poly.type
_entity_poly.pdbx_seq_one_letter_code
_entity_poly.pdbx_strand_id
1 'polypeptide(L)'
;ILVRLMIERRLYMKSTGVIRRIDDLGRIVISKEIRKNLKIREGDTLEFYISGSEIILKKFSLINEFSDMAIKLVGISDHLLKKKLLITDHDKVIACSKELEKRYLNKEITSLIQDKCMDRMDYLENQESSFSFVDEEEENGYYMISPVIVDSDVLGSVILFDDNPLSEQEMLTVKMFNAFLTKNIEE
;
A
#
# COMPACT_ATOMS: atom_id res chain seq x y z
N ILE A 1 -27.05 -17.90 3.90
CA ILE A 1 -25.79 -17.12 4.08
C ILE A 1 -25.25 -16.68 2.72
N LEU A 2 -25.13 -17.58 1.71
CA LEU A 2 -24.63 -17.24 0.35
C LEU A 2 -25.51 -16.22 -0.38
N VAL A 3 -26.83 -16.31 -0.29
CA VAL A 3 -27.77 -15.36 -0.92
C VAL A 3 -27.66 -13.96 -0.28
N ARG A 4 -27.42 -13.87 1.02
CA ARG A 4 -27.24 -12.60 1.73
C ARG A 4 -25.93 -11.90 1.31
N LEU A 5 -24.84 -12.65 1.12
CA LEU A 5 -23.57 -12.13 0.60
C LEU A 5 -23.67 -11.65 -0.87
N MET A 6 -24.48 -12.31 -1.70
CA MET A 6 -24.71 -11.86 -3.08
C MET A 6 -25.57 -10.59 -3.15
N ILE A 7 -26.55 -10.45 -2.25
CA ILE A 7 -27.40 -9.25 -2.15
C ILE A 7 -26.59 -8.07 -1.63
N GLU A 8 -25.72 -8.25 -0.64
CA GLU A 8 -24.83 -7.20 -0.12
C GLU A 8 -23.83 -6.72 -1.18
N ARG A 9 -23.26 -7.61 -2.01
CA ARG A 9 -22.39 -7.20 -3.13
C ARG A 9 -23.11 -6.34 -4.16
N ARG A 10 -24.35 -6.61 -4.47
CA ARG A 10 -25.16 -5.85 -5.44
C ARG A 10 -25.56 -4.45 -4.93
N LEU A 11 -25.65 -4.26 -3.62
CA LEU A 11 -25.98 -2.99 -2.98
C LEU A 11 -24.85 -1.92 -3.04
N TYR A 12 -23.60 -2.34 -3.33
CA TYR A 12 -22.45 -1.44 -3.41
C TYR A 12 -22.01 -1.07 -4.83
N MET A 13 -22.60 -1.68 -5.87
CA MET A 13 -22.25 -1.37 -7.25
C MET A 13 -23.07 -0.17 -7.75
N LYS A 14 -22.46 1.01 -7.83
CA LYS A 14 -23.05 2.19 -8.47
C LYS A 14 -22.72 2.16 -9.96
N SER A 15 -23.75 2.27 -10.81
CA SER A 15 -23.52 2.51 -12.23
C SER A 15 -22.82 3.87 -12.41
N THR A 16 -21.72 3.87 -13.16
CA THR A 16 -21.02 5.11 -13.54
C THR A 16 -21.69 5.84 -14.70
N GLY A 17 -22.66 5.21 -15.37
CA GLY A 17 -23.28 5.72 -16.60
C GLY A 17 -22.34 5.77 -17.82
N VAL A 18 -21.10 5.34 -17.67
CA VAL A 18 -20.10 5.37 -18.73
C VAL A 18 -20.18 4.09 -19.56
N ILE A 19 -20.57 4.22 -20.84
CA ILE A 19 -20.62 3.11 -21.80
C ILE A 19 -19.43 3.23 -22.75
N ARG A 20 -18.72 2.13 -22.99
CA ARG A 20 -17.60 2.04 -23.93
C ARG A 20 -17.75 0.79 -24.81
N ARG A 21 -17.30 0.91 -26.04
CA ARG A 21 -17.24 -0.22 -27.00
C ARG A 21 -15.85 -0.84 -26.93
N ILE A 22 -15.82 -2.15 -27.08
CA ILE A 22 -14.57 -2.90 -27.32
C ILE A 22 -14.23 -2.70 -28.80
N ASP A 23 -12.97 -2.37 -29.09
CA ASP A 23 -12.48 -2.25 -30.47
C ASP A 23 -12.18 -3.63 -31.09
N ASP A 24 -11.78 -3.63 -32.37
CA ASP A 24 -11.43 -4.83 -33.15
C ASP A 24 -10.23 -5.59 -32.61
N LEU A 25 -9.40 -4.93 -31.79
CA LEU A 25 -8.26 -5.54 -31.09
C LEU A 25 -8.61 -6.02 -29.67
N GLY A 26 -9.90 -5.95 -29.27
CA GLY A 26 -10.33 -6.36 -27.94
C GLY A 26 -10.01 -5.37 -26.82
N ARG A 27 -9.65 -4.10 -27.14
CA ARG A 27 -9.30 -3.08 -26.15
C ARG A 27 -10.51 -2.28 -25.70
N ILE A 28 -10.52 -1.87 -24.44
CA ILE A 28 -11.48 -0.96 -23.88
C ILE A 28 -10.76 0.27 -23.31
N VAL A 29 -11.27 1.48 -23.59
CA VAL A 29 -10.69 2.71 -23.07
C VAL A 29 -11.34 3.07 -21.74
N ILE A 30 -10.56 3.05 -20.65
CA ILE A 30 -10.97 3.55 -19.34
C ILE A 30 -10.93 5.08 -19.36
N SER A 31 -12.10 5.71 -19.20
CA SER A 31 -12.21 7.18 -19.27
C SER A 31 -11.40 7.85 -18.16
N LYS A 32 -10.95 9.10 -18.44
CA LYS A 32 -10.19 9.91 -17.46
C LYS A 32 -10.95 10.08 -16.14
N GLU A 33 -12.27 10.18 -16.20
CA GLU A 33 -13.13 10.32 -15.04
C GLU A 33 -13.11 9.06 -14.15
N ILE A 34 -13.24 7.86 -14.76
CA ILE A 34 -13.13 6.59 -14.02
C ILE A 34 -11.72 6.43 -13.44
N ARG A 35 -10.67 6.72 -14.25
CA ARG A 35 -9.28 6.66 -13.79
C ARG A 35 -9.03 7.58 -12.59
N LYS A 36 -9.57 8.81 -12.64
CA LYS A 36 -9.46 9.77 -11.53
C LYS A 36 -10.17 9.26 -10.28
N ASN A 37 -11.41 8.75 -10.41
CA ASN A 37 -12.20 8.25 -9.28
C ASN A 37 -11.59 7.02 -8.63
N LEU A 38 -10.98 6.13 -9.43
CA LEU A 38 -10.32 4.92 -8.96
C LEU A 38 -8.81 5.10 -8.75
N LYS A 39 -8.28 6.33 -8.87
CA LYS A 39 -6.85 6.65 -8.74
C LYS A 39 -5.95 5.80 -9.63
N ILE A 40 -6.44 5.44 -10.83
CA ILE A 40 -5.68 4.68 -11.83
C ILE A 40 -4.77 5.63 -12.60
N ARG A 41 -3.47 5.35 -12.58
CA ARG A 41 -2.42 6.11 -13.30
C ARG A 41 -1.96 5.36 -14.54
N GLU A 42 -1.24 6.02 -15.40
CA GLU A 42 -0.50 5.37 -16.49
C GLU A 42 0.59 4.48 -15.88
N GLY A 43 0.69 3.24 -16.38
CA GLY A 43 1.61 2.23 -15.84
C GLY A 43 1.02 1.35 -14.74
N ASP A 44 -0.13 1.72 -14.14
CA ASP A 44 -0.76 0.85 -13.15
C ASP A 44 -1.21 -0.49 -13.77
N THR A 45 -0.89 -1.57 -13.10
CA THR A 45 -1.38 -2.92 -13.47
C THR A 45 -2.81 -3.10 -12.97
N LEU A 46 -3.67 -3.64 -13.84
CA LEU A 46 -5.06 -3.95 -13.50
C LEU A 46 -5.30 -5.44 -13.66
N GLU A 47 -5.92 -6.04 -12.67
CA GLU A 47 -6.34 -7.43 -12.68
C GLU A 47 -7.81 -7.55 -13.07
N PHE A 48 -8.11 -8.55 -13.92
CA PHE A 48 -9.45 -8.86 -14.38
C PHE A 48 -10.03 -10.03 -13.59
N TYR A 49 -11.19 -9.81 -12.98
CA TYR A 49 -11.96 -10.87 -12.35
C TYR A 49 -13.24 -11.12 -13.16
N ILE A 50 -13.65 -12.37 -13.29
CA ILE A 50 -14.92 -12.76 -13.92
C ILE A 50 -15.87 -13.24 -12.83
N SER A 51 -17.04 -12.65 -12.76
CA SER A 51 -18.10 -13.05 -11.83
C SER A 51 -19.43 -13.16 -12.58
N GLY A 52 -19.80 -14.39 -12.98
CA GLY A 52 -20.95 -14.61 -13.84
C GLY A 52 -20.80 -13.95 -15.21
N SER A 53 -21.60 -12.94 -15.52
CA SER A 53 -21.54 -12.16 -16.76
C SER A 53 -20.81 -10.81 -16.59
N GLU A 54 -20.18 -10.58 -15.45
CA GLU A 54 -19.54 -9.30 -15.13
C GLU A 54 -18.02 -9.43 -15.22
N ILE A 55 -17.36 -8.39 -15.75
CA ILE A 55 -15.91 -8.22 -15.70
C ILE A 55 -15.64 -7.13 -14.66
N ILE A 56 -14.88 -7.48 -13.63
CA ILE A 56 -14.49 -6.57 -12.56
C ILE A 56 -13.00 -6.27 -12.73
N LEU A 57 -12.67 -4.97 -12.83
CA LEU A 57 -11.29 -4.49 -12.87
C LEU A 57 -10.91 -4.02 -11.46
N LYS A 58 -9.80 -4.50 -10.96
CA LYS A 58 -9.18 -4.01 -9.72
C LYS A 58 -7.76 -3.56 -10.00
N LYS A 59 -7.33 -2.51 -9.30
CA LYS A 59 -5.93 -2.14 -9.29
C LYS A 59 -5.15 -3.29 -8.64
N PHE A 60 -4.19 -3.82 -9.36
CA PHE A 60 -3.33 -4.87 -8.87
C PHE A 60 -2.20 -4.27 -8.05
N SER A 61 -1.98 -4.78 -6.87
CA SER A 61 -0.83 -4.43 -6.03
C SER A 61 -0.21 -5.74 -5.55
N LEU A 62 0.97 -6.03 -6.04
CA LEU A 62 1.73 -7.22 -5.64
C LEU A 62 1.93 -7.26 -4.12
N ILE A 63 2.20 -6.12 -3.49
CA ILE A 63 2.35 -6.05 -2.02
C ILE A 63 1.05 -6.41 -1.30
N ASN A 64 -0.12 -6.09 -1.90
CA ASN A 64 -1.41 -6.38 -1.26
C ASN A 64 -1.69 -7.89 -1.19
N GLU A 65 -1.18 -8.68 -2.13
CA GLU A 65 -1.26 -10.15 -2.11
C GLU A 65 -0.41 -10.75 -0.97
N PHE A 66 0.64 -10.04 -0.59
CA PHE A 66 1.52 -10.42 0.52
C PHE A 66 1.11 -9.81 1.87
N SER A 67 -0.14 -9.35 1.99
CA SER A 67 -0.62 -8.71 3.23
C SER A 67 -0.46 -9.62 4.45
N ASP A 68 -0.70 -10.92 4.33
CA ASP A 68 -0.48 -11.88 5.43
C ASP A 68 0.99 -11.94 5.85
N MET A 69 1.90 -11.80 4.90
CA MET A 69 3.34 -11.77 5.16
C MET A 69 3.75 -10.45 5.81
N ALA A 70 3.21 -9.33 5.33
CA ALA A 70 3.41 -8.01 5.92
C ALA A 70 2.92 -7.98 7.38
N ILE A 71 1.76 -8.55 7.67
CA ILE A 71 1.22 -8.67 9.04
C ILE A 71 2.16 -9.49 9.94
N LYS A 72 2.71 -10.60 9.43
CA LYS A 72 3.67 -11.41 10.20
C LYS A 72 4.96 -10.65 10.50
N LEU A 73 5.50 -9.90 9.53
CA LEU A 73 6.70 -9.07 9.73
C LEU A 73 6.45 -7.99 10.78
N VAL A 74 5.31 -7.32 10.71
CA VAL A 74 4.91 -6.33 11.71
C VAL A 74 4.78 -6.98 13.09
N GLY A 75 4.15 -8.15 13.19
CA GLY A 75 4.04 -8.90 14.46
C GLY A 75 5.40 -9.26 15.05
N ILE A 76 6.40 -9.60 14.21
CA ILE A 76 7.80 -9.85 14.65
C ILE A 76 8.39 -8.54 15.19
N SER A 77 8.20 -7.42 14.50
CA SER A 77 8.67 -6.11 14.95
C SER A 77 8.09 -5.71 16.31
N ASP A 78 6.78 -5.89 16.51
CA ASP A 78 6.12 -5.62 17.78
C ASP A 78 6.73 -6.38 18.95
N HIS A 79 7.13 -7.64 18.72
CA HIS A 79 7.75 -8.48 19.75
C HIS A 79 9.21 -8.13 20.03
N LEU A 80 10.00 -7.85 18.99
CA LEU A 80 11.44 -7.70 19.09
C LEU A 80 11.88 -6.26 19.30
N LEU A 81 11.30 -5.32 18.55
CA LEU A 81 11.74 -3.94 18.51
C LEU A 81 10.89 -3.04 19.39
N LYS A 82 9.60 -3.37 19.56
CA LYS A 82 8.61 -2.52 20.24
C LYS A 82 8.58 -1.09 19.65
N LYS A 83 8.69 -1.01 18.33
CA LYS A 83 8.69 0.23 17.56
C LYS A 83 7.49 0.29 16.64
N LYS A 84 7.12 1.49 16.26
CA LYS A 84 6.01 1.74 15.35
C LYS A 84 6.43 1.40 13.92
N LEU A 85 5.88 0.35 13.34
CA LEU A 85 6.16 -0.11 11.97
C LEU A 85 4.92 -0.02 11.09
N LEU A 86 5.07 0.48 9.88
CA LEU A 86 4.07 0.48 8.82
C LEU A 86 4.61 -0.22 7.58
N ILE A 87 3.75 -0.95 6.87
CA ILE A 87 4.01 -1.41 5.50
C ILE A 87 2.88 -0.87 4.63
N THR A 88 3.25 -0.26 3.51
CA THR A 88 2.31 0.41 2.60
C THR A 88 2.37 -0.20 1.21
N ASP A 89 1.29 -0.08 0.46
CA ASP A 89 1.33 -0.10 -0.99
C ASP A 89 1.47 1.35 -1.54
N HIS A 90 1.16 1.58 -2.81
CA HIS A 90 1.21 2.90 -3.42
C HIS A 90 0.26 3.93 -2.81
N ASP A 91 -0.85 3.48 -2.24
CA ASP A 91 -1.96 4.35 -1.89
C ASP A 91 -2.31 4.31 -0.40
N LYS A 92 -2.03 3.19 0.29
CA LYS A 92 -2.49 2.97 1.66
C LYS A 92 -1.56 2.13 2.52
N VAL A 93 -1.78 2.18 3.82
CA VAL A 93 -1.16 1.28 4.81
C VAL A 93 -1.84 -0.08 4.74
N ILE A 94 -1.08 -1.15 4.44
CA ILE A 94 -1.57 -2.53 4.33
C ILE A 94 -1.32 -3.36 5.58
N ALA A 95 -0.29 -3.03 6.35
CA ALA A 95 -0.02 -3.62 7.66
C ALA A 95 0.67 -2.60 8.57
N CYS A 96 0.42 -2.69 9.85
CA CYS A 96 1.03 -1.81 10.85
C CYS A 96 1.07 -2.46 12.23
N SER A 97 1.95 -1.96 13.10
CA SER A 97 2.03 -2.33 14.51
C SER A 97 0.67 -2.25 15.18
N LYS A 98 0.40 -3.18 16.09
CA LYS A 98 -0.92 -3.36 16.71
C LYS A 98 -1.48 -2.08 17.36
N GLU A 99 -0.62 -1.28 17.95
CA GLU A 99 -1.00 0.00 18.57
C GLU A 99 -1.48 1.03 17.55
N LEU A 100 -1.08 0.89 16.27
CA LEU A 100 -1.39 1.80 15.18
C LEU A 100 -2.62 1.39 14.36
N GLU A 101 -3.12 0.15 14.50
CA GLU A 101 -4.17 -0.40 13.64
C GLU A 101 -5.37 0.54 13.46
N LYS A 102 -5.89 1.10 14.56
CA LYS A 102 -7.08 1.96 14.52
C LYS A 102 -6.83 3.29 13.80
N ARG A 103 -5.59 3.77 13.81
CA ARG A 103 -5.19 5.07 13.28
C ARG A 103 -4.70 4.98 11.85
N TYR A 104 -4.03 3.88 11.48
CA TYR A 104 -3.27 3.76 10.24
C TYR A 104 -3.77 2.70 9.26
N LEU A 105 -4.27 1.54 9.74
CA LEU A 105 -4.58 0.42 8.86
C LEU A 105 -5.66 0.78 7.83
N ASN A 106 -5.40 0.51 6.56
CA ASN A 106 -6.23 0.83 5.39
C ASN A 106 -6.44 2.34 5.13
N LYS A 107 -5.72 3.22 5.83
CA LYS A 107 -5.72 4.65 5.56
C LYS A 107 -4.85 5.00 4.36
N GLU A 108 -5.23 6.06 3.62
CA GLU A 108 -4.45 6.58 2.50
C GLU A 108 -3.18 7.24 3.02
N ILE A 109 -2.06 7.00 2.33
CA ILE A 109 -0.77 7.60 2.66
C ILE A 109 -0.68 9.03 2.15
N THR A 110 0.06 9.87 2.88
CA THR A 110 0.33 11.26 2.49
C THR A 110 1.36 11.35 1.38
N SER A 111 1.49 12.54 0.77
CA SER A 111 2.53 12.84 -0.20
C SER A 111 3.94 12.68 0.36
N LEU A 112 4.13 12.82 1.67
CA LEU A 112 5.44 12.63 2.32
C LEU A 112 6.05 11.28 1.96
N ILE A 113 5.30 10.19 2.09
CA ILE A 113 5.78 8.84 1.75
C ILE A 113 6.06 8.75 0.24
N GLN A 114 5.13 9.26 -0.58
CA GLN A 114 5.26 9.21 -2.03
C GLN A 114 6.51 9.96 -2.51
N ASP A 115 6.76 11.17 -1.98
CA ASP A 115 7.90 12.00 -2.34
C ASP A 115 9.23 11.33 -1.94
N LYS A 116 9.30 10.75 -0.71
CA LYS A 116 10.50 10.05 -0.25
C LYS A 116 10.78 8.75 -1.04
N CYS A 117 9.75 8.10 -1.54
CA CYS A 117 9.91 6.91 -2.38
C CYS A 117 10.33 7.22 -3.83
N MET A 118 10.18 8.47 -4.30
CA MET A 118 10.58 8.86 -5.66
C MET A 118 12.08 8.68 -5.93
N ASP A 119 12.92 8.93 -4.93
CA ASP A 119 14.37 8.78 -5.03
C ASP A 119 14.83 7.33 -5.08
N ARG A 120 13.92 6.37 -4.85
CA ARG A 120 14.20 4.91 -4.87
C ARG A 120 15.34 4.49 -3.94
N MET A 121 15.54 5.22 -2.88
CA MET A 121 16.55 4.97 -1.85
C MET A 121 15.94 5.03 -0.46
N ASP A 122 16.58 4.36 0.48
CA ASP A 122 16.22 4.49 1.88
C ASP A 122 16.35 5.94 2.31
N TYR A 123 15.33 6.45 2.97
CA TYR A 123 15.33 7.77 3.59
C TYR A 123 15.35 7.64 5.10
N LEU A 124 16.25 8.35 5.74
CA LEU A 124 16.35 8.43 7.21
C LEU A 124 16.19 9.89 7.65
N GLU A 125 15.15 10.17 8.45
CA GLU A 125 15.07 11.40 9.20
C GLU A 125 15.76 11.20 10.55
N ASN A 126 16.96 11.79 10.66
CA ASN A 126 17.83 11.63 11.83
C ASN A 126 17.78 12.84 12.79
N GLN A 127 16.89 13.78 12.54
CA GLN A 127 16.57 14.90 13.41
C GLN A 127 15.12 14.78 13.85
N GLU A 128 14.84 15.19 15.08
CA GLU A 128 13.45 15.24 15.56
C GLU A 128 12.64 16.18 14.67
N SER A 129 11.58 15.67 14.10
CA SER A 129 10.71 16.41 13.19
C SER A 129 9.25 16.04 13.39
N SER A 130 8.35 16.94 12.98
CA SER A 130 6.93 16.62 12.85
C SER A 130 6.64 16.08 11.46
N PHE A 131 5.85 14.98 11.39
CA PHE A 131 5.50 14.31 10.15
C PHE A 131 4.12 13.68 10.22
N SER A 132 3.53 13.42 9.04
CA SER A 132 2.25 12.73 8.92
C SER A 132 2.34 11.70 7.80
N PHE A 133 2.13 10.44 8.11
CA PHE A 133 2.12 9.34 7.12
C PHE A 133 0.72 9.06 6.56
N VAL A 134 -0.33 9.43 7.30
CA VAL A 134 -1.72 9.39 6.88
C VAL A 134 -2.39 10.70 7.30
N ASP A 135 -3.44 11.10 6.61
CA ASP A 135 -4.16 12.33 6.94
C ASP A 135 -4.70 12.31 8.38
N GLU A 136 -4.72 13.47 9.02
CA GLU A 136 -5.19 13.68 10.38
C GLU A 136 -4.36 13.01 11.51
N GLU A 137 -3.23 12.35 11.17
CA GLU A 137 -2.34 11.71 12.14
C GLU A 137 -0.97 12.38 12.11
N GLU A 138 -0.73 13.28 13.06
CA GLU A 138 0.57 13.95 13.23
C GLU A 138 1.40 13.22 14.29
N GLU A 139 2.63 12.93 13.97
CA GLU A 139 3.63 12.30 14.84
C GLU A 139 4.85 13.21 14.95
N ASN A 140 5.63 13.04 16.02
CA ASN A 140 6.91 13.71 16.21
C ASN A 140 7.98 12.68 16.51
N GLY A 141 9.21 12.91 16.03
CA GLY A 141 10.32 12.01 16.29
C GLY A 141 11.18 11.75 15.07
N TYR A 142 11.61 10.50 14.93
CA TYR A 142 12.56 10.02 13.94
C TYR A 142 11.93 8.91 13.11
N TYR A 143 12.26 8.82 11.82
CA TYR A 143 11.70 7.78 10.96
C TYR A 143 12.64 7.35 9.85
N MET A 144 12.44 6.12 9.38
CA MET A 144 13.06 5.58 8.19
C MET A 144 11.97 5.08 7.23
N ILE A 145 12.10 5.44 5.97
CA ILE A 145 11.27 4.94 4.86
C ILE A 145 12.17 4.15 3.92
N SER A 146 11.85 2.89 3.68
CA SER A 146 12.56 2.01 2.76
C SER A 146 11.62 1.58 1.63
N PRO A 147 11.78 2.11 0.40
CA PRO A 147 10.91 1.79 -0.73
C PRO A 147 11.08 0.33 -1.17
N VAL A 148 9.99 -0.40 -1.33
CA VAL A 148 9.98 -1.76 -1.91
C VAL A 148 9.96 -1.63 -3.42
N ILE A 149 11.05 -2.04 -4.07
CA ILE A 149 11.25 -1.85 -5.51
C ILE A 149 11.36 -3.22 -6.19
N VAL A 150 10.50 -3.47 -7.19
CA VAL A 150 10.48 -4.68 -8.01
C VAL A 150 10.43 -4.26 -9.49
N ASP A 151 11.25 -4.85 -10.34
CA ASP A 151 11.33 -4.54 -11.77
C ASP A 151 11.44 -3.03 -12.08
N SER A 152 12.15 -2.30 -11.24
CA SER A 152 12.29 -0.85 -11.31
C SER A 152 11.05 -0.04 -10.93
N ASP A 153 9.97 -0.65 -10.44
CA ASP A 153 8.79 0.04 -9.94
C ASP A 153 8.75 0.03 -8.41
N VAL A 154 8.37 1.17 -7.82
CA VAL A 154 8.12 1.27 -6.38
C VAL A 154 6.73 0.72 -6.11
N LEU A 155 6.62 -0.41 -5.44
CA LEU A 155 5.33 -1.06 -5.12
C LEU A 155 4.75 -0.59 -3.78
N GLY A 156 5.58 -0.08 -2.92
CA GLY A 156 5.19 0.39 -1.59
C GLY A 156 6.40 0.72 -0.74
N SER A 157 6.26 0.67 0.58
CA SER A 157 7.36 0.97 1.49
C SER A 157 7.25 0.26 2.83
N VAL A 158 8.40 0.06 3.47
CA VAL A 158 8.53 -0.33 4.89
C VAL A 158 8.95 0.91 5.65
N ILE A 159 8.19 1.30 6.67
CA ILE A 159 8.40 2.52 7.45
C ILE A 159 8.50 2.16 8.92
N LEU A 160 9.53 2.64 9.58
CA LEU A 160 9.71 2.53 11.03
C LEU A 160 9.87 3.93 11.61
N PHE A 161 9.21 4.21 12.71
CA PHE A 161 9.32 5.49 13.40
C PHE A 161 9.23 5.36 14.91
N ASP A 162 9.81 6.30 15.61
CA ASP A 162 9.85 6.32 17.08
C ASP A 162 10.11 7.74 17.60
N ASP A 163 9.77 7.98 18.85
CA ASP A 163 10.05 9.23 19.55
C ASP A 163 11.56 9.39 19.89
N ASN A 164 12.34 8.31 19.76
CA ASN A 164 13.79 8.29 19.97
C ASN A 164 14.53 7.99 18.66
N PRO A 165 15.80 8.43 18.53
CA PRO A 165 16.62 8.14 17.36
C PRO A 165 16.70 6.63 17.06
N LEU A 166 16.59 6.28 15.77
CA LEU A 166 16.66 4.89 15.34
C LEU A 166 18.10 4.36 15.42
N SER A 167 18.27 3.21 16.06
CA SER A 167 19.55 2.52 16.13
C SER A 167 19.90 1.84 14.80
N GLU A 168 21.19 1.51 14.60
CA GLU A 168 21.65 0.76 13.42
C GLU A 168 20.95 -0.59 13.28
N GLN A 169 20.62 -1.26 14.39
CA GLN A 169 19.91 -2.55 14.39
C GLN A 169 18.48 -2.41 13.90
N GLU A 170 17.79 -1.34 14.30
CA GLU A 170 16.42 -1.04 13.86
C GLU A 170 16.40 -0.69 12.37
N MET A 171 17.33 0.13 11.90
CA MET A 171 17.48 0.45 10.49
C MET A 171 17.80 -0.80 9.65
N LEU A 172 18.68 -1.67 10.14
CA LEU A 172 18.98 -2.94 9.47
C LEU A 172 17.74 -3.84 9.39
N THR A 173 16.92 -3.87 10.43
CA THR A 173 15.67 -4.66 10.42
C THR A 173 14.69 -4.16 9.36
N VAL A 174 14.55 -2.84 9.18
CA VAL A 174 13.73 -2.26 8.09
C VAL A 174 14.22 -2.75 6.73
N LYS A 175 15.55 -2.69 6.50
CA LYS A 175 16.16 -3.18 5.25
C LYS A 175 15.96 -4.68 5.03
N MET A 176 16.05 -5.48 6.08
CA MET A 176 15.79 -6.93 6.00
C MET A 176 14.32 -7.22 5.65
N PHE A 177 13.37 -6.49 6.23
CA PHE A 177 11.95 -6.65 5.92
C PHE A 177 11.66 -6.23 4.48
N ASN A 178 12.25 -5.13 4.02
CA ASN A 178 12.16 -4.70 2.63
C ASN A 178 12.68 -5.79 1.69
N ALA A 179 13.92 -6.26 1.90
CA ALA A 179 14.54 -7.29 1.07
C ALA A 179 13.72 -8.59 1.05
N PHE A 180 13.14 -8.97 2.20
CA PHE A 180 12.27 -10.14 2.29
C PHE A 180 10.99 -9.97 1.46
N LEU A 181 10.31 -8.82 1.56
CA LEU A 181 9.12 -8.52 0.75
C LEU A 181 9.45 -8.49 -0.74
N THR A 182 10.50 -7.77 -1.13
CA THR A 182 10.95 -7.66 -2.52
C THR A 182 11.18 -9.04 -3.13
N LYS A 183 11.97 -9.90 -2.45
CA LYS A 183 12.31 -11.22 -2.95
C LYS A 183 11.10 -12.14 -3.13
N ASN A 184 10.12 -12.07 -2.23
CA ASN A 184 8.92 -12.91 -2.33
C ASN A 184 7.89 -12.40 -3.35
N ILE A 185 8.07 -11.17 -3.86
CA ILE A 185 7.26 -10.62 -4.94
C ILE A 185 7.86 -10.97 -6.32
N GLU A 186 9.18 -11.16 -6.41
CA GLU A 186 9.90 -11.50 -7.63
C GLU A 186 9.80 -13.00 -8.00
N GLU A 187 9.41 -13.87 -7.06
CA GLU A 187 9.20 -15.32 -7.28
C GLU A 187 7.81 -15.62 -7.82
#